data_a908ba5ab55f5359aa40e1b390430e3c
#
_entry.id   a908ba5ab55f5359aa40e1b390430e3c
#
_cell.length_a   1.000
_cell.length_b   1.000
_cell.length_c   1.000
_cell.angle_alpha   90.00
_cell.angle_beta   90.00
_cell.angle_gamma   90.00
#
_symmetry.space_group_name_H-M   'P 1'
#
loop_
_entity.id
_entity.type
_entity.pdbx_description
1 polymer ?
#
loop_
_entity_poly.entity_id
_entity_poly.type
_entity_poly.pdbx_seq_one_letter_code
_entity_poly.pdbx_strand_id
1 'polypeptide(L)'
;MKMIKQKNLQTAAIIAALIVSATLHAGETYPGYGYQPTEEEHIGEKEYSPFLDIGYPKRPLWGDTHVHTDFSTDAGMIGNRLGPEEAYRFARGEMVVSSTGVRTRLQRPLDFLVVADHAENLGLATMIAEKNPDLLKLEFGKKIAQLVYDGKYGDAYTLWGKGMSARKDPLKGQEALTQSMWERLTAAAEEFNEPGKFTALIGFEWTSSPGGNNLHRNVVFRDGKGEADQVIPFSNYDSSDPEELWAWMQAYEEKTGGRLLAIPHNGNLSNGLMFDDVTFTGKKLDRDYAERRMRWEPVYEVTQMKGDGEAHPSLSPNDEFADYGTWDKGSFGPDPKTAEMLPREYAREALKRGMKYEESLGANPFKFGVIGSTDTHTSLATTEENNYFGKATPAEPSADEDRFQEMITGFLAEPGGPDIIIRHVQTLAAGLAAVWATDNTREALWDALNRKEVY
;
A
#
# COMPACT_ATOMS: atom_id res chain seq x y z
N MET A 1 57.22 21.30 37.92
CA MET A 1 55.82 21.15 38.43
C MET A 1 54.81 22.13 37.87
N LYS A 2 55.22 23.25 37.25
CA LYS A 2 54.29 24.25 36.61
C LYS A 2 53.87 23.93 35.18
N MET A 3 54.64 23.16 34.40
CA MET A 3 54.29 22.83 33.00
C MET A 3 53.26 21.73 32.85
N ILE A 4 53.09 20.84 33.81
CA ILE A 4 52.10 19.72 33.74
C ILE A 4 50.69 20.22 34.02
N LYS A 5 50.50 21.25 34.86
CA LYS A 5 49.17 21.85 35.14
C LYS A 5 48.57 22.60 33.96
N GLN A 6 49.41 23.22 33.09
CA GLN A 6 48.91 23.96 31.94
C GLN A 6 48.41 23.08 30.79
N LYS A 7 49.03 21.89 30.57
CA LYS A 7 48.57 20.94 29.58
C LYS A 7 47.23 20.31 29.93
N ASN A 8 46.98 20.04 31.20
CA ASN A 8 45.70 19.44 31.64
C ASN A 8 44.51 20.41 31.56
N LEU A 9 44.77 21.74 31.72
CA LEU A 9 43.70 22.73 31.54
C LEU A 9 43.33 22.94 30.07
N GLN A 10 44.29 22.85 29.16
CA GLN A 10 43.99 22.94 27.70
C GLN A 10 43.25 21.71 27.17
N THR A 11 43.61 20.51 27.68
CA THR A 11 42.89 19.28 27.29
C THR A 11 41.46 19.23 27.83
N ALA A 12 41.24 19.76 29.06
CA ALA A 12 39.89 19.86 29.63
C ALA A 12 39.02 20.87 28.89
N ALA A 13 39.61 22.00 28.43
CA ALA A 13 38.91 23.02 27.66
C ALA A 13 38.54 22.51 26.23
N ILE A 14 39.38 21.71 25.60
CA ILE A 14 39.12 21.11 24.29
C ILE A 14 38.04 20.03 24.40
N ILE A 15 38.04 19.20 25.43
CA ILE A 15 36.98 18.20 25.66
C ILE A 15 35.65 18.88 26.00
N ALA A 16 35.63 19.94 26.76
CA ALA A 16 34.40 20.70 27.03
C ALA A 16 33.87 21.42 25.77
N ALA A 17 34.74 21.94 24.91
CA ALA A 17 34.35 22.53 23.63
C ALA A 17 33.84 21.50 22.64
N LEU A 18 34.36 20.28 22.63
CA LEU A 18 33.90 19.18 21.77
C LEU A 18 32.55 18.61 22.27
N ILE A 19 32.31 18.57 23.61
CA ILE A 19 31.01 18.14 24.16
C ILE A 19 29.94 19.19 23.92
N VAL A 20 30.26 20.50 24.01
CA VAL A 20 29.32 21.57 23.67
C VAL A 20 29.04 21.63 22.17
N SER A 21 30.00 21.32 21.30
CA SER A 21 29.74 21.19 19.84
C SER A 21 28.90 19.99 19.49
N ALA A 22 29.02 18.88 20.22
CA ALA A 22 28.24 17.66 19.95
C ALA A 22 26.76 17.80 20.38
N THR A 23 26.49 18.64 21.39
CA THR A 23 25.10 18.91 21.84
C THR A 23 24.39 19.99 21.02
N LEU A 24 25.13 20.81 20.27
CA LEU A 24 24.55 21.86 19.40
C LEU A 24 24.24 21.36 17.98
N HIS A 25 24.60 20.12 17.61
CA HIS A 25 24.30 19.55 16.28
C HIS A 25 23.10 18.60 16.29
N ALA A 26 22.42 18.43 17.41
CA ALA A 26 21.17 17.66 17.50
C ALA A 26 19.91 18.50 17.22
N GLY A 27 20.06 19.69 16.65
CA GLY A 27 18.96 20.62 16.45
C GLY A 27 19.07 21.54 15.24
N GLU A 28 19.84 21.22 14.21
CA GLU A 28 19.70 21.92 12.94
C GLU A 28 18.46 21.40 12.21
N THR A 29 17.29 21.94 12.59
CA THR A 29 16.13 21.98 11.73
C THR A 29 16.49 22.81 10.51
N TYR A 30 16.49 22.21 9.33
CA TYR A 30 16.54 22.94 8.06
C TYR A 30 15.40 23.96 8.06
N PRO A 31 15.68 25.28 7.92
CA PRO A 31 14.64 26.29 7.88
C PRO A 31 13.75 26.00 6.67
N GLY A 32 12.54 25.57 6.89
CA GLY A 32 11.51 25.36 5.86
C GLY A 32 10.94 23.96 5.71
N TYR A 33 11.53 22.92 6.33
CA TYR A 33 11.06 21.52 6.09
C TYR A 33 10.88 20.68 7.36
N GLY A 34 10.85 21.27 8.53
CA GLY A 34 10.65 20.56 9.79
C GLY A 34 9.43 21.07 10.52
N TYR A 35 8.22 20.57 10.17
CA TYR A 35 7.10 20.72 11.07
C TYR A 35 7.38 19.89 12.33
N GLN A 36 7.59 20.57 13.45
CA GLN A 36 7.57 19.96 14.77
C GLN A 36 6.23 20.36 15.39
N PRO A 37 5.30 19.42 15.65
CA PRO A 37 4.08 19.75 16.38
C PRO A 37 4.47 20.42 17.69
N THR A 38 3.89 21.56 18.01
CA THR A 38 4.01 22.16 19.35
C THR A 38 3.23 21.29 20.33
N GLU A 39 3.53 21.37 21.64
CA GLU A 39 2.74 20.68 22.66
C GLU A 39 1.24 21.01 22.57
N GLU A 40 0.90 22.18 22.03
CA GLU A 40 -0.47 22.64 21.81
C GLU A 40 -1.13 22.00 20.56
N GLU A 41 -0.35 21.33 19.69
CA GLU A 41 -0.80 20.70 18.44
C GLU A 41 -0.85 19.18 18.55
N HIS A 42 -0.74 18.61 19.76
CA HIS A 42 -0.91 17.18 19.95
C HIS A 42 -2.31 16.73 19.52
N ILE A 43 -2.34 15.80 18.57
CA ILE A 43 -3.57 15.07 18.21
C ILE A 43 -3.90 14.21 19.39
N GLY A 44 -5.16 14.28 19.87
CA GLY A 44 -5.61 13.50 21.01
C GLY A 44 -5.95 14.29 22.27
N GLU A 45 -5.56 15.56 22.38
CA GLU A 45 -6.19 16.44 23.35
C GLU A 45 -7.60 16.80 22.87
N LYS A 46 -8.61 16.27 23.56
CA LYS A 46 -10.01 16.62 23.31
C LYS A 46 -10.22 18.08 23.67
N GLU A 47 -10.30 18.94 22.64
CA GLU A 47 -10.76 20.29 22.89
C GLU A 47 -12.26 20.29 23.23
N TYR A 48 -12.59 20.98 24.30
CA TYR A 48 -13.98 21.16 24.68
C TYR A 48 -14.73 21.96 23.59
N SER A 49 -15.67 21.32 22.94
CA SER A 49 -16.70 22.00 22.15
C SER A 49 -17.97 22.16 22.99
N PRO A 50 -18.36 23.37 23.35
CA PRO A 50 -19.56 23.58 24.16
C PRO A 50 -20.85 23.16 23.47
N PHE A 51 -20.80 22.89 22.16
CA PHE A 51 -21.96 22.53 21.35
C PHE A 51 -22.11 21.03 21.04
N LEU A 52 -21.00 20.27 21.03
CA LEU A 52 -21.04 18.89 20.53
C LEU A 52 -20.37 17.86 21.44
N ASP A 53 -19.67 18.27 22.47
CA ASP A 53 -18.87 17.38 23.34
C ASP A 53 -17.96 16.42 22.52
N ILE A 54 -17.52 16.87 21.37
CA ILE A 54 -16.66 16.14 20.43
C ILE A 54 -15.42 16.97 20.16
N GLY A 55 -14.25 16.42 20.43
CA GLY A 55 -12.99 16.99 20.00
C GLY A 55 -12.82 16.77 18.48
N TYR A 56 -12.65 17.84 17.72
CA TYR A 56 -12.29 17.74 16.30
C TYR A 56 -10.78 17.80 16.15
N PRO A 57 -10.18 16.99 15.26
CA PRO A 57 -8.77 17.09 14.95
C PRO A 57 -8.45 18.45 14.33
N LYS A 58 -7.32 19.05 14.72
CA LYS A 58 -6.87 20.35 14.19
C LYS A 58 -6.16 20.21 12.84
N ARG A 59 -5.63 19.02 12.54
CA ARG A 59 -4.94 18.69 11.29
C ARG A 59 -5.26 17.24 10.89
N PRO A 60 -5.22 16.92 9.60
CA PRO A 60 -5.27 15.53 9.20
C PRO A 60 -3.96 14.81 9.50
N LEU A 61 -4.03 13.51 9.71
CA LEU A 61 -2.88 12.62 9.74
C LEU A 61 -2.60 12.16 8.30
N TRP A 62 -1.32 12.22 7.92
CA TRP A 62 -0.87 11.83 6.59
C TRP A 62 -0.14 10.50 6.62
N GLY A 63 -0.51 9.61 5.73
CA GLY A 63 0.13 8.31 5.62
C GLY A 63 -0.11 7.66 4.27
N ASP A 64 0.37 6.44 4.17
CA ASP A 64 0.19 5.60 2.98
C ASP A 64 -0.50 4.29 3.38
N THR A 65 -1.56 3.94 2.66
CA THR A 65 -2.34 2.72 2.89
C THR A 65 -1.96 1.57 1.96
N HIS A 66 -0.90 1.75 1.13
CA HIS A 66 -0.61 0.81 0.06
C HIS A 66 0.90 0.78 -0.26
N VAL A 67 1.64 0.01 0.51
CA VAL A 67 3.09 -0.17 0.32
C VAL A 67 3.44 -1.64 0.27
N HIS A 68 4.23 -2.02 -0.74
CA HIS A 68 4.76 -3.37 -0.90
C HIS A 68 6.23 -3.43 -0.49
N THR A 69 6.56 -4.50 0.22
CA THR A 69 7.93 -4.81 0.65
C THR A 69 8.49 -6.02 -0.12
N ASP A 70 9.64 -6.54 0.30
CA ASP A 70 10.16 -7.79 -0.27
C ASP A 70 9.30 -9.02 0.10
N PHE A 71 8.32 -8.87 1.02
CA PHE A 71 7.33 -9.90 1.32
C PHE A 71 6.27 -10.03 0.22
N SER A 72 6.02 -8.97 -0.53
CA SER A 72 5.25 -9.06 -1.78
C SER A 72 6.04 -9.84 -2.81
N THR A 73 5.48 -10.95 -3.29
CA THR A 73 6.21 -11.85 -4.18
C THR A 73 6.69 -11.14 -5.43
N ASP A 74 5.89 -10.29 -6.04
CA ASP A 74 6.26 -9.51 -7.23
C ASP A 74 7.36 -8.50 -6.93
N ALA A 75 7.23 -7.68 -5.88
CA ALA A 75 8.24 -6.70 -5.49
C ALA A 75 9.60 -7.37 -5.20
N GLY A 76 9.60 -8.45 -4.41
CA GLY A 76 10.81 -9.20 -4.07
C GLY A 76 11.45 -9.89 -5.27
N MET A 77 10.64 -10.43 -6.22
CA MET A 77 11.13 -11.08 -7.45
C MET A 77 11.76 -10.09 -8.42
N ILE A 78 11.29 -8.84 -8.48
CA ILE A 78 11.85 -7.79 -9.34
C ILE A 78 12.94 -6.96 -8.65
N GLY A 79 13.41 -7.39 -7.49
CA GLY A 79 14.64 -6.87 -6.90
C GLY A 79 14.53 -6.09 -5.61
N ASN A 80 13.31 -5.87 -5.07
CA ASN A 80 13.18 -5.27 -3.75
C ASN A 80 13.82 -6.16 -2.68
N ARG A 81 14.60 -5.54 -1.79
CA ARG A 81 15.33 -6.20 -0.69
C ARG A 81 15.03 -5.60 0.68
N LEU A 82 14.09 -4.67 0.72
CA LEU A 82 13.67 -3.99 1.93
C LEU A 82 12.39 -4.64 2.45
N GLY A 83 12.44 -5.08 3.69
CA GLY A 83 11.30 -5.70 4.36
C GLY A 83 10.35 -4.69 5.02
N PRO A 84 9.34 -5.20 5.75
CA PRO A 84 8.40 -4.35 6.49
C PRO A 84 9.07 -3.41 7.48
N GLU A 85 10.15 -3.83 8.14
CA GLU A 85 10.90 -3.00 9.11
C GLU A 85 11.47 -1.75 8.42
N GLU A 86 12.14 -1.91 7.27
CA GLU A 86 12.69 -0.78 6.52
C GLU A 86 11.60 0.15 6.01
N ALA A 87 10.44 -0.39 5.59
CA ALA A 87 9.31 0.42 5.17
C ALA A 87 8.79 1.32 6.32
N TYR A 88 8.61 0.75 7.51
CA TYR A 88 8.22 1.54 8.69
C TYR A 88 9.28 2.54 9.11
N ARG A 89 10.57 2.17 9.11
CA ARG A 89 11.68 3.08 9.42
C ARG A 89 11.73 4.26 8.46
N PHE A 90 11.58 4.00 7.16
CA PHE A 90 11.54 5.07 6.16
C PHE A 90 10.34 5.98 6.38
N ALA A 91 9.14 5.44 6.60
CA ALA A 91 7.92 6.20 6.88
C ALA A 91 8.08 7.10 8.11
N ARG A 92 8.79 6.65 9.13
CA ARG A 92 9.13 7.43 10.34
C ARG A 92 10.22 8.48 10.11
N GLY A 93 10.74 8.63 8.88
CA GLY A 93 11.80 9.58 8.52
C GLY A 93 13.20 9.12 8.94
N GLU A 94 13.38 7.85 9.30
CA GLU A 94 14.70 7.27 9.54
C GLU A 94 15.45 7.06 8.22
N MET A 95 16.79 7.08 8.27
CA MET A 95 17.61 6.80 7.10
C MET A 95 17.61 5.30 6.82
N VAL A 96 17.29 4.93 5.59
CA VAL A 96 17.42 3.58 5.06
C VAL A 96 18.31 3.56 3.83
N VAL A 97 18.71 2.37 3.39
CA VAL A 97 19.47 2.19 2.14
C VAL A 97 18.55 1.46 1.17
N SER A 98 18.28 2.07 0.03
CA SER A 98 17.43 1.47 -1.01
C SER A 98 18.02 0.17 -1.57
N SER A 99 17.23 -0.60 -2.29
CA SER A 99 17.67 -1.87 -2.89
C SER A 99 18.82 -1.67 -3.88
N THR A 100 18.97 -0.49 -4.48
CA THR A 100 20.09 -0.10 -5.36
C THR A 100 21.30 0.53 -4.62
N GLY A 101 21.21 0.66 -3.27
CA GLY A 101 22.31 1.14 -2.44
C GLY A 101 22.31 2.65 -2.16
N VAL A 102 21.26 3.36 -2.50
CA VAL A 102 21.13 4.81 -2.24
C VAL A 102 20.63 5.04 -0.81
N ARG A 103 21.31 5.91 -0.06
CA ARG A 103 20.84 6.35 1.27
C ARG A 103 19.71 7.36 1.09
N THR A 104 18.63 7.13 1.77
CA THR A 104 17.43 7.97 1.67
C THR A 104 16.67 8.06 2.99
N ARG A 105 15.88 9.11 3.14
CA ARG A 105 14.92 9.31 4.21
C ARG A 105 13.84 10.28 3.74
N LEU A 106 12.66 10.22 4.32
CA LEU A 106 11.66 11.27 4.13
C LEU A 106 12.11 12.58 4.76
N GLN A 107 11.84 13.71 4.09
CA GLN A 107 12.03 15.05 4.68
C GLN A 107 10.98 15.30 5.76
N ARG A 108 9.74 14.87 5.50
CA ARG A 108 8.63 14.89 6.44
C ARG A 108 8.19 13.47 6.73
N PRO A 109 8.32 12.97 7.97
CA PRO A 109 7.79 11.67 8.35
C PRO A 109 6.29 11.56 8.07
N LEU A 110 5.81 10.37 7.78
CA LEU A 110 4.40 10.05 7.76
C LEU A 110 3.88 9.87 9.20
N ASP A 111 2.58 10.09 9.38
CA ASP A 111 1.91 9.84 10.67
C ASP A 111 1.52 8.36 10.81
N PHE A 112 1.29 7.66 9.69
CA PHE A 112 0.93 6.24 9.68
C PHE A 112 1.36 5.54 8.38
N LEU A 113 1.41 4.19 8.43
CA LEU A 113 1.68 3.36 7.27
C LEU A 113 0.91 2.04 7.36
N VAL A 114 0.41 1.56 6.23
CA VAL A 114 0.00 0.17 6.01
C VAL A 114 0.99 -0.50 5.07
N VAL A 115 1.68 -1.53 5.54
CA VAL A 115 2.34 -2.48 4.64
C VAL A 115 1.27 -3.45 4.17
N ALA A 116 0.98 -3.42 2.86
CA ALA A 116 -0.10 -4.14 2.21
C ALA A 116 0.44 -5.16 1.19
N ASP A 117 1.40 -5.98 1.62
CA ASP A 117 1.98 -7.01 0.76
C ASP A 117 0.91 -7.97 0.25
N HIS A 118 1.09 -8.45 -0.99
CA HIS A 118 0.18 -9.41 -1.61
C HIS A 118 0.00 -10.67 -0.77
N ALA A 119 -1.25 -11.09 -0.56
CA ALA A 119 -1.58 -12.33 0.13
C ALA A 119 -1.09 -13.57 -0.65
N GLU A 120 -0.98 -13.47 -1.97
CA GLU A 120 -0.63 -14.53 -2.89
C GLU A 120 0.84 -14.94 -2.74
N ASN A 121 1.06 -16.03 -1.99
CA ASN A 121 2.39 -16.55 -1.63
C ASN A 121 3.25 -15.52 -0.87
N LEU A 122 2.65 -14.86 0.11
CA LEU A 122 3.29 -13.88 0.98
C LEU A 122 4.67 -14.35 1.45
N GLY A 123 5.69 -13.52 1.23
CA GLY A 123 7.07 -13.77 1.64
C GLY A 123 7.83 -14.81 0.80
N LEU A 124 7.31 -15.24 -0.35
CA LEU A 124 7.99 -16.26 -1.18
C LEU A 124 9.39 -15.80 -1.60
N ALA A 125 9.56 -14.55 -2.02
CA ALA A 125 10.87 -14.03 -2.44
C ALA A 125 11.85 -13.99 -1.26
N THR A 126 11.41 -13.56 -0.09
CA THR A 126 12.18 -13.54 1.16
C THR A 126 12.57 -14.96 1.58
N MET A 127 11.62 -15.91 1.56
CA MET A 127 11.90 -17.31 1.86
C MET A 127 12.95 -17.93 0.92
N ILE A 128 12.95 -17.55 -0.36
CA ILE A 128 13.99 -17.96 -1.32
C ILE A 128 15.33 -17.35 -0.95
N ALA A 129 15.38 -16.06 -0.67
CA ALA A 129 16.61 -15.36 -0.29
C ALA A 129 17.23 -15.94 1.00
N GLU A 130 16.41 -16.27 1.98
CA GLU A 130 16.79 -16.90 3.24
C GLU A 130 17.09 -18.41 3.12
N LYS A 131 16.86 -19.00 1.94
CA LYS A 131 17.02 -20.44 1.70
C LYS A 131 16.16 -21.29 2.66
N ASN A 132 14.92 -20.88 2.85
CA ASN A 132 13.99 -21.56 3.76
C ASN A 132 13.94 -23.08 3.48
N PRO A 133 14.27 -23.92 4.46
CA PRO A 133 14.42 -25.37 4.23
C PRO A 133 13.10 -26.06 3.88
N ASP A 134 11.96 -25.56 4.37
CA ASP A 134 10.66 -26.18 4.13
C ASP A 134 10.15 -25.81 2.73
N LEU A 135 10.35 -24.57 2.30
CA LEU A 135 10.11 -24.17 0.90
C LEU A 135 10.96 -25.04 -0.06
N LEU A 136 12.24 -25.21 0.24
CA LEU A 136 13.18 -25.94 -0.63
C LEU A 136 12.96 -27.48 -0.62
N LYS A 137 12.07 -28.03 0.18
CA LYS A 137 11.61 -29.43 0.05
C LYS A 137 10.57 -29.59 -1.07
N LEU A 138 9.84 -28.52 -1.41
CA LEU A 138 8.78 -28.53 -2.42
C LEU A 138 9.38 -28.48 -3.82
N GLU A 139 8.79 -29.21 -4.77
CA GLU A 139 9.25 -29.19 -6.16
C GLU A 139 9.13 -27.78 -6.78
N PHE A 140 8.02 -27.07 -6.51
CA PHE A 140 7.86 -25.67 -6.92
C PHE A 140 8.94 -24.80 -6.28
N GLY A 141 9.15 -24.93 -4.95
CA GLY A 141 10.13 -24.13 -4.21
C GLY A 141 11.54 -24.32 -4.75
N LYS A 142 11.99 -25.56 -5.03
CA LYS A 142 13.28 -25.83 -5.67
C LYS A 142 13.39 -25.17 -7.03
N LYS A 143 12.36 -25.32 -7.87
CA LYS A 143 12.36 -24.80 -9.24
C LYS A 143 12.45 -23.27 -9.27
N ILE A 144 11.59 -22.58 -8.51
CA ILE A 144 11.58 -21.12 -8.49
C ILE A 144 12.84 -20.55 -7.84
N ALA A 145 13.32 -21.15 -6.76
CA ALA A 145 14.57 -20.76 -6.11
C ALA A 145 15.77 -20.92 -7.05
N GLN A 146 15.84 -22.00 -7.83
CA GLN A 146 16.91 -22.20 -8.80
C GLN A 146 16.91 -21.11 -9.90
N LEU A 147 15.73 -20.71 -10.40
CA LEU A 147 15.62 -19.59 -11.35
C LEU A 147 16.15 -18.28 -10.75
N VAL A 148 15.80 -17.99 -9.49
CA VAL A 148 16.29 -16.81 -8.77
C VAL A 148 17.82 -16.86 -8.58
N TYR A 149 18.35 -18.01 -8.15
CA TYR A 149 19.81 -18.18 -7.94
C TYR A 149 20.61 -18.12 -9.25
N ASP A 150 20.01 -18.50 -10.37
CA ASP A 150 20.59 -18.37 -11.71
C ASP A 150 20.47 -16.95 -12.29
N GLY A 151 19.87 -15.99 -11.57
CA GLY A 151 19.61 -14.63 -12.03
C GLY A 151 18.47 -14.50 -13.05
N LYS A 152 17.65 -15.54 -13.20
CA LYS A 152 16.53 -15.60 -14.15
C LYS A 152 15.24 -15.07 -13.53
N TYR A 153 15.28 -13.85 -13.01
CA TYR A 153 14.16 -13.24 -12.27
C TYR A 153 12.86 -13.16 -13.08
N GLY A 154 12.95 -12.82 -14.38
CA GLY A 154 11.79 -12.79 -15.27
C GLY A 154 11.10 -14.15 -15.46
N ASP A 155 11.90 -15.24 -15.55
CA ASP A 155 11.36 -16.60 -15.63
C ASP A 155 10.70 -17.02 -14.30
N ALA A 156 11.32 -16.65 -13.16
CA ALA A 156 10.75 -16.91 -11.83
C ALA A 156 9.41 -16.17 -11.64
N TYR A 157 9.37 -14.88 -12.00
CA TYR A 157 8.16 -14.06 -11.97
C TYR A 157 7.06 -14.64 -12.86
N THR A 158 7.40 -15.04 -14.11
CA THR A 158 6.48 -15.65 -15.04
C THR A 158 5.93 -16.98 -14.51
N LEU A 159 6.78 -17.79 -13.87
CA LEU A 159 6.37 -19.06 -13.29
C LEU A 159 5.33 -18.86 -12.18
N TRP A 160 5.56 -17.90 -11.28
CA TRP A 160 4.63 -17.51 -10.21
C TRP A 160 3.34 -16.93 -10.80
N GLY A 161 3.43 -15.95 -11.69
CA GLY A 161 2.29 -15.25 -12.30
C GLY A 161 1.34 -16.18 -13.05
N LYS A 162 1.86 -17.22 -13.72
CA LYS A 162 1.03 -18.27 -14.32
C LYS A 162 0.23 -19.07 -13.30
N GLY A 163 0.82 -19.35 -12.14
CA GLY A 163 0.12 -19.99 -11.03
C GLY A 163 -1.01 -19.11 -10.50
N MET A 164 -0.73 -17.85 -10.30
CA MET A 164 -1.69 -16.84 -9.82
C MET A 164 -2.87 -16.69 -10.80
N SER A 165 -2.59 -16.49 -12.08
CA SER A 165 -3.63 -16.35 -13.12
C SER A 165 -4.50 -17.61 -13.27
N ALA A 166 -3.92 -18.79 -13.12
CA ALA A 166 -4.64 -20.06 -13.15
C ALA A 166 -5.35 -20.38 -11.83
N ARG A 167 -5.20 -19.56 -10.80
CA ARG A 167 -5.68 -19.82 -9.43
C ARG A 167 -5.22 -21.18 -8.88
N LYS A 168 -3.98 -21.52 -9.17
CA LYS A 168 -3.33 -22.73 -8.67
C LYS A 168 -2.25 -22.36 -7.69
N ASP A 169 -2.59 -22.41 -6.40
CA ASP A 169 -1.65 -22.13 -5.35
C ASP A 169 -0.53 -23.17 -5.32
N PRO A 170 0.72 -22.79 -5.62
CA PRO A 170 1.86 -23.70 -5.59
C PRO A 170 2.29 -24.09 -4.16
N LEU A 171 1.80 -23.39 -3.14
CA LEU A 171 2.05 -23.65 -1.72
C LEU A 171 0.83 -24.27 -1.02
N LYS A 172 -0.16 -24.74 -1.76
CA LYS A 172 -1.36 -25.39 -1.20
C LYS A 172 -0.97 -26.54 -0.28
N GLY A 173 -1.52 -26.54 0.93
CA GLY A 173 -1.20 -27.53 1.98
C GLY A 173 0.08 -27.19 2.75
N GLN A 174 0.64 -26.00 2.57
CA GLN A 174 1.81 -25.49 3.26
C GLN A 174 1.49 -24.19 4.03
N GLU A 175 0.30 -24.12 4.60
CA GLU A 175 -0.25 -22.94 5.28
C GLU A 175 0.70 -22.41 6.37
N ALA A 176 1.51 -23.30 6.99
CA ALA A 176 2.52 -22.93 7.97
C ALA A 176 3.60 -21.98 7.40
N LEU A 177 3.94 -22.07 6.10
CA LEU A 177 4.88 -21.15 5.47
C LEU A 177 4.25 -19.75 5.37
N THR A 178 3.03 -19.65 4.86
CA THR A 178 2.32 -18.38 4.75
C THR A 178 2.05 -17.79 6.13
N GLN A 179 1.60 -18.60 7.09
CA GLN A 179 1.37 -18.18 8.47
C GLN A 179 2.65 -17.58 9.09
N SER A 180 3.81 -18.23 8.90
CA SER A 180 5.07 -17.72 9.46
C SER A 180 5.47 -16.37 8.89
N MET A 181 5.22 -16.11 7.60
CA MET A 181 5.51 -14.83 6.98
C MET A 181 4.51 -13.76 7.41
N TRP A 182 3.23 -14.13 7.54
CA TRP A 182 2.19 -13.25 8.08
C TRP A 182 2.51 -12.80 9.51
N GLU A 183 2.90 -13.74 10.38
CA GLU A 183 3.30 -13.45 11.75
C GLU A 183 4.54 -12.54 11.84
N ARG A 184 5.46 -12.60 10.86
CA ARG A 184 6.60 -11.68 10.76
C ARG A 184 6.15 -10.28 10.37
N LEU A 185 5.23 -10.16 9.41
CA LEU A 185 4.67 -8.86 8.99
C LEU A 185 3.92 -8.20 10.14
N THR A 186 3.04 -8.93 10.82
CA THR A 186 2.29 -8.42 11.97
C THR A 186 3.19 -8.06 13.15
N ALA A 187 4.27 -8.83 13.37
CA ALA A 187 5.27 -8.53 14.41
C ALA A 187 6.03 -7.22 14.10
N ALA A 188 6.41 -6.99 12.84
CA ALA A 188 7.02 -5.73 12.44
C ALA A 188 6.05 -4.56 12.66
N ALA A 189 4.77 -4.72 12.30
CA ALA A 189 3.77 -3.69 12.57
C ALA A 189 3.60 -3.40 14.08
N GLU A 190 3.68 -4.41 14.95
CA GLU A 190 3.66 -4.19 16.41
C GLU A 190 4.90 -3.45 16.91
N GLU A 191 6.09 -3.84 16.44
CA GLU A 191 7.36 -3.24 16.86
C GLU A 191 7.44 -1.76 16.54
N PHE A 192 6.95 -1.36 15.36
CA PHE A 192 7.02 0.03 14.89
C PHE A 192 5.80 0.88 15.27
N ASN A 193 4.76 0.29 15.85
CA ASN A 193 3.57 1.03 16.29
C ASN A 193 3.87 1.82 17.58
N GLU A 194 3.86 3.14 17.48
CA GLU A 194 4.09 4.05 18.61
C GLU A 194 2.89 5.02 18.72
N PRO A 195 1.82 4.63 19.45
CA PRO A 195 0.60 5.42 19.56
C PRO A 195 0.88 6.88 19.97
N GLY A 196 0.23 7.81 19.29
CA GLY A 196 0.44 9.25 19.45
C GLY A 196 1.58 9.86 18.64
N LYS A 197 2.42 9.02 17.99
CA LYS A 197 3.54 9.49 17.16
C LYS A 197 3.50 8.92 15.75
N PHE A 198 3.46 7.60 15.66
CA PHE A 198 3.41 6.87 14.39
C PHE A 198 2.57 5.62 14.55
N THR A 199 1.60 5.43 13.66
CA THR A 199 0.75 4.24 13.66
C THR A 199 1.15 3.29 12.53
N ALA A 200 1.63 2.10 12.89
CA ALA A 200 1.80 1.00 11.97
C ALA A 200 0.52 0.16 11.95
N LEU A 201 -0.31 0.33 10.94
CA LEU A 201 -1.51 -0.48 10.73
C LEU A 201 -1.12 -1.84 10.13
N ILE A 202 -1.85 -2.88 10.51
CA ILE A 202 -1.70 -4.21 9.91
C ILE A 202 -2.60 -4.29 8.68
N GLY A 203 -2.09 -4.83 7.58
CA GLY A 203 -2.86 -5.01 6.36
C GLY A 203 -2.22 -6.01 5.40
N PHE A 204 -2.94 -6.34 4.36
CA PHE A 204 -2.47 -7.12 3.21
C PHE A 204 -3.27 -6.74 1.97
N GLU A 205 -2.75 -7.03 0.79
CA GLU A 205 -3.50 -6.87 -0.45
C GLU A 205 -4.05 -8.21 -0.94
N TRP A 206 -5.38 -8.25 -1.13
CA TRP A 206 -6.06 -9.31 -1.88
C TRP A 206 -6.04 -8.97 -3.37
N THR A 207 -5.39 -9.83 -4.17
CA THR A 207 -5.00 -9.53 -5.54
C THR A 207 -5.90 -10.26 -6.56
N SER A 208 -7.19 -9.99 -6.53
CA SER A 208 -8.11 -10.55 -7.52
C SER A 208 -7.87 -9.96 -8.91
N SER A 209 -7.58 -10.81 -9.88
CA SER A 209 -7.26 -10.40 -11.25
C SER A 209 -7.95 -11.31 -12.29
N PRO A 210 -9.29 -11.38 -12.33
CA PRO A 210 -10.01 -12.23 -13.27
C PRO A 210 -9.73 -11.80 -14.72
N GLY A 211 -9.12 -12.69 -15.51
CA GLY A 211 -8.70 -12.37 -16.89
C GLY A 211 -7.65 -11.25 -16.99
N GLY A 212 -6.94 -10.94 -15.91
CA GLY A 212 -5.98 -9.83 -15.84
C GLY A 212 -6.61 -8.49 -15.49
N ASN A 213 -7.91 -8.44 -15.22
CA ASN A 213 -8.62 -7.22 -14.82
C ASN A 213 -8.44 -6.98 -13.31
N ASN A 214 -7.96 -5.80 -12.95
CA ASN A 214 -7.69 -5.46 -11.55
C ASN A 214 -8.98 -5.31 -10.74
N LEU A 215 -9.11 -6.15 -9.70
CA LEU A 215 -10.15 -6.04 -8.67
C LEU A 215 -9.54 -6.08 -7.26
N HIS A 216 -8.32 -5.60 -7.12
CA HIS A 216 -7.54 -5.65 -5.89
C HIS A 216 -8.16 -4.81 -4.75
N ARG A 217 -7.91 -5.23 -3.50
CA ARG A 217 -8.28 -4.52 -2.28
C ARG A 217 -7.19 -4.64 -1.23
N ASN A 218 -6.83 -3.52 -0.63
CA ASN A 218 -6.06 -3.52 0.60
C ASN A 218 -7.00 -3.77 1.76
N VAL A 219 -6.78 -4.84 2.50
CA VAL A 219 -7.53 -5.17 3.72
C VAL A 219 -6.76 -4.63 4.92
N VAL A 220 -7.41 -3.78 5.71
CA VAL A 220 -6.79 -3.07 6.83
C VAL A 220 -7.48 -3.47 8.14
N PHE A 221 -6.68 -3.93 9.09
CA PHE A 221 -7.11 -4.34 10.42
C PHE A 221 -7.17 -3.14 11.37
N ARG A 222 -8.24 -3.07 12.16
CA ARG A 222 -8.36 -2.12 13.27
C ARG A 222 -7.51 -2.53 14.46
N ASP A 223 -7.31 -3.81 14.60
CA ASP A 223 -6.78 -4.48 15.77
C ASP A 223 -5.29 -4.75 15.65
N GLY A 224 -4.72 -5.33 16.69
CA GLY A 224 -3.33 -5.68 16.75
C GLY A 224 -3.03 -7.10 16.27
N LYS A 225 -1.78 -7.51 16.48
CA LYS A 225 -1.25 -8.84 16.14
C LYS A 225 -2.06 -9.98 16.76
N GLY A 226 -2.59 -9.79 17.97
CA GLY A 226 -3.31 -10.85 18.70
C GLY A 226 -4.55 -11.35 17.96
N GLU A 227 -5.27 -10.46 17.30
CA GLU A 227 -6.44 -10.75 16.48
C GLU A 227 -6.02 -11.12 15.05
N ALA A 228 -5.09 -10.39 14.46
CA ALA A 228 -4.65 -10.58 13.07
C ALA A 228 -4.02 -11.95 12.83
N ASP A 229 -3.22 -12.48 13.77
CA ASP A 229 -2.57 -13.78 13.64
C ASP A 229 -3.52 -14.98 13.74
N GLN A 230 -4.79 -14.75 14.12
CA GLN A 230 -5.77 -15.83 14.20
C GLN A 230 -6.26 -16.27 12.82
N VAL A 231 -5.89 -15.56 11.76
CA VAL A 231 -6.23 -15.87 10.36
C VAL A 231 -4.99 -15.82 9.47
N ILE A 232 -5.08 -16.48 8.33
CA ILE A 232 -4.18 -16.31 7.20
C ILE A 232 -4.85 -15.33 6.24
N PRO A 233 -4.13 -14.38 5.61
CA PRO A 233 -4.68 -13.48 4.59
C PRO A 233 -5.44 -14.22 3.49
N PHE A 234 -6.65 -13.74 3.19
CA PHE A 234 -7.46 -14.28 2.09
C PHE A 234 -6.83 -13.90 0.75
N SER A 235 -6.71 -14.85 -0.14
CA SER A 235 -5.99 -14.70 -1.40
C SER A 235 -6.86 -14.94 -2.63
N ASN A 236 -6.38 -14.53 -3.80
CA ASN A 236 -7.02 -14.88 -5.07
C ASN A 236 -7.09 -16.41 -5.31
N TYR A 237 -6.24 -17.19 -4.64
CA TYR A 237 -6.32 -18.66 -4.71
C TYR A 237 -7.59 -19.19 -4.02
N ASP A 238 -8.07 -18.49 -2.98
CA ASP A 238 -9.31 -18.83 -2.30
C ASP A 238 -10.51 -18.42 -3.14
N SER A 239 -10.60 -17.15 -3.54
CA SER A 239 -11.62 -16.66 -4.46
C SER A 239 -11.19 -15.37 -5.16
N SER A 240 -11.71 -15.15 -6.39
CA SER A 240 -11.61 -13.87 -7.10
C SER A 240 -12.86 -12.99 -6.92
N ASP A 241 -13.89 -13.48 -6.22
CA ASP A 241 -15.15 -12.76 -6.00
C ASP A 241 -15.04 -11.84 -4.78
N PRO A 242 -15.26 -10.52 -4.92
CA PRO A 242 -15.28 -9.61 -3.78
C PRO A 242 -16.28 -9.97 -2.69
N GLU A 243 -17.41 -10.60 -3.03
CA GLU A 243 -18.41 -11.01 -2.04
C GLU A 243 -17.88 -12.13 -1.13
N GLU A 244 -17.01 -13.00 -1.64
CA GLU A 244 -16.33 -14.02 -0.85
C GLU A 244 -15.25 -13.42 0.07
N LEU A 245 -14.55 -12.36 -0.38
CA LEU A 245 -13.67 -11.58 0.50
C LEU A 245 -14.48 -10.98 1.67
N TRP A 246 -15.63 -10.35 1.38
CA TRP A 246 -16.48 -9.78 2.44
C TRP A 246 -17.00 -10.86 3.40
N ALA A 247 -17.34 -12.06 2.91
CA ALA A 247 -17.74 -13.18 3.74
C ALA A 247 -16.58 -13.65 4.65
N TRP A 248 -15.34 -13.68 4.15
CA TRP A 248 -14.16 -13.98 4.96
C TRP A 248 -13.92 -12.89 6.02
N MET A 249 -14.08 -11.61 5.65
CA MET A 249 -13.94 -10.49 6.60
C MET A 249 -15.01 -10.59 7.72
N GLN A 250 -16.23 -10.93 7.38
CA GLN A 250 -17.29 -11.17 8.37
C GLN A 250 -16.94 -12.33 9.30
N ALA A 251 -16.47 -13.44 8.76
CA ALA A 251 -16.07 -14.60 9.56
C ALA A 251 -14.89 -14.27 10.49
N TYR A 252 -13.96 -13.40 10.08
CA TYR A 252 -12.91 -12.89 10.95
C TYR A 252 -13.50 -12.10 12.12
N GLU A 253 -14.39 -11.12 11.87
CA GLU A 253 -15.03 -10.35 12.94
C GLU A 253 -15.80 -11.24 13.91
N GLU A 254 -16.54 -12.21 13.40
CA GLU A 254 -17.30 -13.16 14.23
C GLU A 254 -16.40 -14.06 15.09
N LYS A 255 -15.23 -14.47 14.55
CA LYS A 255 -14.28 -15.35 15.22
C LYS A 255 -13.47 -14.63 16.29
N THR A 256 -13.01 -13.41 16.00
CA THR A 256 -11.99 -12.72 16.79
C THR A 256 -12.53 -11.57 17.61
N GLY A 257 -13.68 -11.01 17.22
CA GLY A 257 -14.21 -9.75 17.76
C GLY A 257 -13.50 -8.52 17.19
N GLY A 258 -12.50 -8.71 16.32
CA GLY A 258 -11.79 -7.65 15.62
C GLY A 258 -12.63 -6.99 14.51
N ARG A 259 -12.04 -6.05 13.79
CA ARG A 259 -12.70 -5.30 12.70
C ARG A 259 -11.79 -5.12 11.50
N LEU A 260 -12.38 -5.17 10.31
CA LEU A 260 -11.72 -5.02 9.02
C LEU A 260 -12.44 -3.98 8.14
N LEU A 261 -11.67 -3.37 7.25
CA LEU A 261 -12.18 -2.68 6.05
C LEU A 261 -11.33 -3.04 4.85
N ALA A 262 -11.90 -2.90 3.65
CA ALA A 262 -11.19 -3.10 2.40
C ALA A 262 -11.18 -1.80 1.59
N ILE A 263 -10.04 -1.52 0.92
CA ILE A 263 -9.82 -0.33 0.10
C ILE A 263 -9.59 -0.78 -1.35
N PRO A 264 -10.62 -0.75 -2.21
CA PRO A 264 -10.46 -1.02 -3.63
C PRO A 264 -9.59 0.03 -4.30
N HIS A 265 -8.86 -0.37 -5.34
CA HIS A 265 -7.98 0.51 -6.10
C HIS A 265 -7.84 0.09 -7.56
N ASN A 266 -7.23 0.96 -8.38
CA ASN A 266 -7.00 0.72 -9.81
C ASN A 266 -8.27 0.32 -10.61
N GLY A 267 -9.38 0.98 -10.39
CA GLY A 267 -10.54 0.82 -11.24
C GLY A 267 -10.24 1.06 -12.71
N ASN A 268 -9.29 1.98 -12.99
CA ASN A 268 -8.78 2.27 -14.33
C ASN A 268 -8.13 1.06 -15.04
N LEU A 269 -7.80 0.00 -14.33
CA LEU A 269 -7.25 -1.26 -14.87
C LEU A 269 -8.22 -2.44 -14.75
N SER A 270 -9.49 -2.18 -14.42
CA SER A 270 -10.48 -3.23 -14.18
C SER A 270 -11.28 -3.67 -15.41
N ASN A 271 -11.14 -2.97 -16.55
CA ASN A 271 -12.00 -3.15 -17.72
C ASN A 271 -13.51 -3.10 -17.36
N GLY A 272 -13.87 -2.16 -16.50
CA GLY A 272 -15.23 -1.87 -16.08
C GLY A 272 -15.78 -2.76 -14.97
N LEU A 273 -14.98 -3.67 -14.41
CA LEU A 273 -15.44 -4.59 -13.36
C LEU A 273 -15.49 -3.94 -11.97
N MET A 274 -14.68 -2.90 -11.71
CA MET A 274 -14.57 -2.29 -10.38
C MET A 274 -15.90 -1.73 -9.90
N PHE A 275 -16.64 -1.07 -10.78
CA PHE A 275 -17.94 -0.47 -10.49
C PHE A 275 -19.00 -1.01 -11.43
N ASP A 276 -19.06 -2.32 -11.67
CA ASP A 276 -20.01 -2.94 -12.59
C ASP A 276 -21.46 -2.79 -12.08
N ASP A 277 -22.41 -2.96 -13.00
CA ASP A 277 -23.86 -2.97 -12.74
C ASP A 277 -24.40 -4.36 -12.35
N VAL A 278 -23.49 -5.33 -12.31
CA VAL A 278 -23.78 -6.71 -11.90
C VAL A 278 -22.76 -7.18 -10.87
N THR A 279 -23.11 -8.16 -10.06
CA THR A 279 -22.18 -8.83 -9.15
C THR A 279 -21.13 -9.64 -9.94
N PHE A 280 -20.11 -10.12 -9.28
CA PHE A 280 -19.08 -10.97 -9.89
C PHE A 280 -19.68 -12.22 -10.57
N THR A 281 -20.80 -12.72 -10.08
CA THR A 281 -21.54 -13.86 -10.66
C THR A 281 -22.57 -13.47 -11.72
N GLY A 282 -22.62 -12.21 -12.14
CA GLY A 282 -23.49 -11.70 -13.20
C GLY A 282 -24.94 -11.38 -12.77
N LYS A 283 -25.25 -11.37 -11.48
CA LYS A 283 -26.58 -10.96 -10.98
C LYS A 283 -26.66 -9.42 -10.94
N LYS A 284 -27.83 -8.86 -11.17
CA LYS A 284 -28.05 -7.41 -10.95
C LYS A 284 -27.77 -7.06 -9.50
N LEU A 285 -27.20 -5.87 -9.31
CA LEU A 285 -27.00 -5.33 -7.97
C LEU A 285 -28.37 -5.17 -7.27
N ASP A 286 -28.43 -5.60 -6.02
CA ASP A 286 -29.58 -5.45 -5.15
C ASP A 286 -29.20 -4.67 -3.87
N ARG A 287 -30.20 -4.47 -3.01
CA ARG A 287 -29.99 -3.74 -1.77
C ARG A 287 -28.98 -4.41 -0.83
N ASP A 288 -29.03 -5.73 -0.72
CA ASP A 288 -28.13 -6.49 0.14
C ASP A 288 -26.67 -6.34 -0.30
N TYR A 289 -26.41 -6.48 -1.60
CA TYR A 289 -25.08 -6.22 -2.17
C TYR A 289 -24.62 -4.78 -1.86
N ALA A 290 -25.50 -3.79 -2.07
CA ALA A 290 -25.16 -2.38 -1.84
C ALA A 290 -24.84 -2.10 -0.37
N GLU A 291 -25.61 -2.64 0.58
CA GLU A 291 -25.38 -2.49 2.02
C GLU A 291 -24.08 -3.19 2.46
N ARG A 292 -23.78 -4.40 1.96
CA ARG A 292 -22.55 -5.13 2.24
C ARG A 292 -21.33 -4.40 1.68
N ARG A 293 -21.38 -3.93 0.44
CA ARG A 293 -20.27 -3.17 -0.16
C ARG A 293 -19.99 -1.88 0.62
N MET A 294 -21.03 -1.14 0.96
CA MET A 294 -20.93 0.09 1.75
C MET A 294 -20.26 -0.14 3.13
N ARG A 295 -20.54 -1.29 3.75
CA ARG A 295 -19.94 -1.68 5.03
C ARG A 295 -18.45 -2.00 4.89
N TRP A 296 -18.07 -2.80 3.90
CA TRP A 296 -16.74 -3.36 3.78
C TRP A 296 -15.76 -2.48 3.02
N GLU A 297 -16.27 -1.66 2.07
CA GLU A 297 -15.49 -0.79 1.22
C GLU A 297 -15.85 0.70 1.46
N PRO A 298 -15.58 1.24 2.66
CA PRO A 298 -15.96 2.62 2.99
C PRO A 298 -15.10 3.66 2.29
N VAL A 299 -13.92 3.29 1.79
CA VAL A 299 -12.93 4.16 1.16
C VAL A 299 -12.48 3.55 -0.16
N TYR A 300 -12.17 4.41 -1.14
CA TYR A 300 -11.62 4.04 -2.44
C TYR A 300 -10.32 4.82 -2.70
N GLU A 301 -9.28 4.14 -3.14
CA GLU A 301 -8.01 4.75 -3.55
C GLU A 301 -8.13 5.22 -4.99
N VAL A 302 -8.21 6.56 -5.18
CA VAL A 302 -8.45 7.17 -6.50
C VAL A 302 -7.18 7.39 -7.29
N THR A 303 -6.01 7.45 -6.66
CA THR A 303 -4.74 7.70 -7.34
C THR A 303 -3.59 6.96 -6.69
N GLN A 304 -2.69 6.46 -7.51
CA GLN A 304 -1.46 5.79 -7.14
C GLN A 304 -0.51 5.70 -8.36
N MET A 305 0.65 5.07 -8.22
CA MET A 305 1.65 5.01 -9.30
C MET A 305 1.17 4.31 -10.58
N LYS A 306 0.15 3.45 -10.53
CA LYS A 306 -0.46 2.80 -11.70
C LYS A 306 -1.63 3.63 -12.29
N GLY A 307 -1.62 4.93 -12.10
CA GLY A 307 -2.53 5.88 -12.72
C GLY A 307 -3.65 6.38 -11.82
N ASP A 308 -4.33 7.41 -12.34
CA ASP A 308 -5.49 8.03 -11.72
C ASP A 308 -6.77 7.23 -12.02
N GLY A 309 -7.61 7.05 -11.03
CA GLY A 309 -8.94 6.43 -11.11
C GLY A 309 -10.06 7.39 -10.70
N GLU A 310 -9.80 8.69 -10.51
CA GLU A 310 -10.82 9.67 -10.13
C GLU A 310 -11.68 10.07 -11.31
N ALA A 311 -11.04 10.56 -12.40
CA ALA A 311 -11.71 11.13 -13.57
C ALA A 311 -11.03 10.67 -14.87
N HIS A 312 -11.76 10.80 -15.98
CA HIS A 312 -11.23 10.53 -17.32
C HIS A 312 -11.67 11.64 -18.28
N PRO A 313 -10.81 12.11 -19.23
CA PRO A 313 -11.15 13.22 -20.13
C PRO A 313 -12.45 13.01 -20.92
N SER A 314 -12.74 11.77 -21.33
CA SER A 314 -14.00 11.47 -22.04
C SER A 314 -15.25 11.55 -21.17
N LEU A 315 -15.09 11.46 -19.83
CA LEU A 315 -16.20 11.48 -18.86
C LEU A 315 -16.32 12.84 -18.16
N SER A 316 -15.22 13.59 -18.10
CA SER A 316 -15.12 14.91 -17.47
C SER A 316 -14.47 15.93 -18.43
N PRO A 317 -15.07 16.22 -19.60
CA PRO A 317 -14.43 17.00 -20.67
C PRO A 317 -14.22 18.50 -20.32
N ASN A 318 -14.82 18.97 -19.23
CA ASN A 318 -14.66 20.34 -18.75
C ASN A 318 -13.64 20.48 -17.61
N ASP A 319 -12.99 19.40 -17.22
CA ASP A 319 -11.97 19.38 -16.20
C ASP A 319 -10.60 19.35 -16.87
N GLU A 320 -9.83 20.42 -16.72
CA GLU A 320 -8.50 20.57 -17.32
C GLU A 320 -7.45 19.61 -16.74
N PHE A 321 -7.74 18.96 -15.61
CA PHE A 321 -6.86 17.98 -14.95
C PHE A 321 -7.31 16.53 -15.13
N ALA A 322 -8.41 16.29 -15.87
CA ALA A 322 -8.94 14.92 -16.02
C ALA A 322 -8.00 13.96 -16.77
N ASP A 323 -6.96 14.46 -17.45
CA ASP A 323 -5.94 13.67 -18.13
C ASP A 323 -4.66 13.45 -17.30
N TYR A 324 -4.63 13.95 -16.05
CA TYR A 324 -3.47 13.77 -15.18
C TYR A 324 -3.31 12.30 -14.79
N GLY A 325 -2.10 11.75 -15.03
CA GLY A 325 -1.80 10.36 -14.64
C GLY A 325 -2.67 9.29 -15.29
N THR A 326 -3.27 9.56 -16.45
CA THR A 326 -4.19 8.62 -17.09
C THR A 326 -3.51 7.35 -17.58
N TRP A 327 -3.98 6.20 -17.09
CA TRP A 327 -3.64 4.86 -17.57
C TRP A 327 -4.91 4.16 -18.04
N ASP A 328 -5.21 4.25 -19.34
CA ASP A 328 -6.48 3.83 -19.92
C ASP A 328 -6.35 2.87 -21.13
N LYS A 329 -5.16 2.28 -21.31
CA LYS A 329 -4.90 1.42 -22.49
C LYS A 329 -5.47 0.00 -22.37
N GLY A 330 -5.82 -0.44 -21.18
CA GLY A 330 -6.34 -1.78 -20.92
C GLY A 330 -6.16 -2.20 -19.47
N SER A 331 -6.19 -3.50 -19.25
CA SER A 331 -5.84 -4.18 -18.00
C SER A 331 -4.51 -4.91 -18.17
N PHE A 332 -4.13 -5.76 -17.21
CA PHE A 332 -2.99 -6.67 -17.37
C PHE A 332 -3.33 -7.94 -18.18
N GLY A 333 -4.56 -8.06 -18.64
CA GLY A 333 -5.04 -9.16 -19.47
C GLY A 333 -5.03 -8.84 -20.97
N PRO A 334 -5.41 -9.83 -21.79
CA PRO A 334 -5.39 -9.67 -23.25
C PRO A 334 -6.57 -8.86 -23.81
N ASP A 335 -7.60 -8.59 -23.01
CA ASP A 335 -8.80 -7.94 -23.48
C ASP A 335 -8.58 -6.42 -23.62
N PRO A 336 -8.82 -5.83 -24.81
CA PRO A 336 -8.67 -4.40 -25.01
C PRO A 336 -9.77 -3.64 -24.25
N LYS A 337 -9.42 -2.43 -23.77
CA LYS A 337 -10.38 -1.52 -23.18
C LYS A 337 -11.32 -0.94 -24.26
N THR A 338 -12.60 -0.83 -23.90
CA THR A 338 -13.61 -0.14 -24.72
C THR A 338 -14.19 1.08 -24.01
N ALA A 339 -14.79 2.01 -24.77
CA ALA A 339 -15.37 3.23 -24.22
C ALA A 339 -16.52 2.94 -23.22
N GLU A 340 -17.24 1.83 -23.40
CA GLU A 340 -18.33 1.40 -22.52
C GLU A 340 -17.86 0.94 -21.14
N MET A 341 -16.58 0.60 -21.00
CA MET A 341 -15.98 0.22 -19.72
C MET A 341 -15.71 1.44 -18.84
N LEU A 342 -15.30 2.56 -19.43
CA LEU A 342 -14.86 3.76 -18.73
C LEU A 342 -15.80 4.27 -17.61
N PRO A 343 -17.14 4.36 -17.81
CA PRO A 343 -18.05 4.82 -16.75
C PRO A 343 -18.11 3.89 -15.53
N ARG A 344 -17.54 2.68 -15.62
CA ARG A 344 -17.50 1.69 -14.55
C ARG A 344 -16.11 1.52 -13.94
N GLU A 345 -15.19 2.45 -14.27
CA GLU A 345 -13.80 2.42 -13.83
C GLU A 345 -13.44 3.60 -12.93
N TYR A 346 -14.06 4.76 -13.15
CA TYR A 346 -13.68 6.01 -12.52
C TYR A 346 -14.63 6.43 -11.40
N ALA A 347 -14.03 6.92 -10.31
CA ALA A 347 -14.74 7.21 -9.06
C ALA A 347 -15.85 8.25 -9.22
N ARG A 348 -15.65 9.32 -10.01
CA ARG A 348 -16.68 10.35 -10.21
C ARG A 348 -17.94 9.78 -10.86
N GLU A 349 -17.80 8.88 -11.82
CA GLU A 349 -18.95 8.21 -12.45
C GLU A 349 -19.58 7.18 -11.51
N ALA A 350 -18.77 6.46 -10.74
CA ALA A 350 -19.28 5.55 -9.71
C ALA A 350 -20.14 6.28 -8.68
N LEU A 351 -19.68 7.43 -8.17
CA LEU A 351 -20.46 8.26 -7.22
C LEU A 351 -21.80 8.73 -7.82
N LYS A 352 -21.81 9.20 -9.09
CA LYS A 352 -23.08 9.58 -9.78
C LYS A 352 -24.03 8.38 -9.91
N ARG A 353 -23.50 7.21 -10.27
CA ARG A 353 -24.30 5.97 -10.41
C ARG A 353 -24.77 5.47 -9.05
N GLY A 354 -23.97 5.64 -8.00
CA GLY A 354 -24.33 5.32 -6.63
C GLY A 354 -25.59 6.07 -6.17
N MET A 355 -25.74 7.35 -6.52
CA MET A 355 -26.97 8.11 -6.21
C MET A 355 -28.21 7.55 -6.91
N LYS A 356 -28.06 7.06 -8.16
CA LYS A 356 -29.18 6.40 -8.88
C LYS A 356 -29.55 5.06 -8.20
N TYR A 357 -28.55 4.32 -7.72
CA TYR A 357 -28.83 3.09 -6.96
C TYR A 357 -29.49 3.38 -5.62
N GLU A 358 -29.11 4.45 -4.94
CA GLU A 358 -29.76 4.86 -3.69
C GLU A 358 -31.25 5.14 -3.90
N GLU A 359 -31.63 5.81 -5.00
CA GLU A 359 -33.02 6.05 -5.39
C GLU A 359 -33.75 4.75 -5.72
N SER A 360 -33.14 3.81 -6.43
CA SER A 360 -33.80 2.62 -6.94
C SER A 360 -33.78 1.44 -5.97
N LEU A 361 -32.73 1.28 -5.17
CA LEU A 361 -32.53 0.16 -4.24
C LEU A 361 -32.74 0.55 -2.76
N GLY A 362 -32.71 1.86 -2.46
CA GLY A 362 -32.70 2.35 -1.07
C GLY A 362 -31.34 2.20 -0.38
N ALA A 363 -30.28 1.88 -1.14
CA ALA A 363 -28.89 1.78 -0.68
C ALA A 363 -27.92 2.15 -1.83
N ASN A 364 -26.76 2.72 -1.49
CA ASN A 364 -25.78 3.19 -2.43
C ASN A 364 -24.49 2.33 -2.39
N PRO A 365 -24.24 1.46 -3.38
CA PRO A 365 -23.07 0.57 -3.35
C PRO A 365 -21.74 1.31 -3.54
N PHE A 366 -21.78 2.58 -3.95
CA PHE A 366 -20.62 3.39 -4.27
C PHE A 366 -20.51 4.64 -3.38
N LYS A 367 -20.94 4.55 -2.13
CA LYS A 367 -20.85 5.64 -1.14
C LYS A 367 -19.55 5.52 -0.34
N PHE A 368 -18.44 5.87 -0.94
CA PHE A 368 -17.11 5.80 -0.36
C PHE A 368 -16.50 7.20 -0.18
N GLY A 369 -15.53 7.33 0.75
CA GLY A 369 -14.56 8.41 0.77
C GLY A 369 -13.42 8.13 -0.21
N VAL A 370 -12.63 9.13 -0.54
CA VAL A 370 -11.51 8.99 -1.49
C VAL A 370 -10.18 9.31 -0.82
N ILE A 371 -9.15 8.54 -1.17
CA ILE A 371 -7.77 8.74 -0.73
C ILE A 371 -6.81 8.53 -1.89
N GLY A 372 -5.55 8.97 -1.73
CA GLY A 372 -4.43 8.53 -2.54
C GLY A 372 -3.54 7.57 -1.74
N SER A 373 -2.70 6.83 -2.44
CA SER A 373 -1.63 6.00 -1.89
C SER A 373 -0.50 5.88 -2.92
N THR A 374 0.63 5.27 -2.57
CA THR A 374 1.73 5.13 -3.53
C THR A 374 1.63 3.85 -4.36
N ASP A 375 1.26 2.75 -3.75
CA ASP A 375 1.42 1.41 -4.33
C ASP A 375 2.87 1.16 -4.76
N THR A 376 3.82 1.69 -3.98
CA THR A 376 5.25 1.48 -4.26
C THR A 376 5.64 0.03 -4.01
N HIS A 377 6.53 -0.49 -4.87
CA HIS A 377 7.13 -1.82 -4.73
C HIS A 377 8.61 -1.73 -4.35
N THR A 378 9.00 -0.60 -3.74
CA THR A 378 10.36 -0.35 -3.27
C THR A 378 10.46 -0.26 -1.74
N SER A 379 9.36 -0.45 -1.01
CA SER A 379 9.23 -0.22 0.44
C SER A 379 9.35 1.27 0.86
N LEU A 380 9.54 2.16 -0.10
CA LEU A 380 9.85 3.57 0.12
C LEU A 380 8.64 4.45 -0.23
N ALA A 381 7.73 4.62 0.72
CA ALA A 381 6.53 5.43 0.58
C ALA A 381 6.87 6.91 0.46
N THR A 382 6.95 7.45 -0.75
CA THR A 382 7.24 8.86 -1.02
C THR A 382 6.51 9.36 -2.25
N THR A 383 6.03 10.61 -2.17
CA THR A 383 5.42 11.36 -3.27
C THR A 383 6.25 12.59 -3.65
N GLU A 384 7.44 12.75 -3.06
CA GLU A 384 8.33 13.89 -3.30
C GLU A 384 9.15 13.66 -4.57
N GLU A 385 9.06 14.51 -5.58
CA GLU A 385 9.81 14.39 -6.84
C GLU A 385 11.33 14.32 -6.65
N ASN A 386 11.87 15.09 -5.71
CA ASN A 386 13.31 15.11 -5.41
C ASN A 386 13.76 13.93 -4.53
N ASN A 387 12.83 13.05 -4.14
CA ASN A 387 13.08 11.86 -3.34
C ASN A 387 12.27 10.67 -3.86
N TYR A 388 12.06 10.61 -5.18
CA TYR A 388 11.25 9.60 -5.84
C TYR A 388 12.08 8.36 -6.20
N PHE A 389 11.60 7.18 -5.80
CA PHE A 389 12.28 5.89 -6.00
C PHE A 389 11.63 5.02 -7.10
N GLY A 390 10.61 5.52 -7.77
CA GLY A 390 9.89 4.78 -8.81
C GLY A 390 8.88 3.78 -8.27
N LYS A 391 8.19 3.11 -9.18
CA LYS A 391 7.21 2.07 -8.85
C LYS A 391 7.88 0.82 -8.31
N ALA A 392 9.04 0.45 -8.83
CA ALA A 392 9.71 -0.81 -8.54
C ALA A 392 11.24 -0.63 -8.63
N THR A 393 11.99 -1.54 -8.04
CA THR A 393 13.45 -1.49 -7.93
C THR A 393 14.20 -1.20 -9.23
N PRO A 394 13.84 -1.71 -10.41
CA PRO A 394 14.52 -1.33 -11.64
C PRO A 394 14.47 0.17 -11.96
N ALA A 395 13.47 0.91 -11.42
CA ALA A 395 13.34 2.35 -11.61
C ALA A 395 14.03 3.17 -10.51
N GLU A 396 14.52 2.55 -9.44
CA GLU A 396 15.21 3.27 -8.37
C GLU A 396 16.43 4.07 -8.90
N PRO A 397 16.77 5.20 -8.25
CA PRO A 397 17.97 5.95 -8.59
C PRO A 397 19.20 5.04 -8.61
N SER A 398 19.87 4.97 -9.75
CA SER A 398 21.04 4.12 -10.00
C SER A 398 21.91 4.72 -11.13
N ALA A 399 23.04 4.08 -11.42
CA ALA A 399 23.89 4.44 -12.55
C ALA A 399 23.36 3.89 -13.90
N ASP A 400 22.28 3.15 -13.92
CA ASP A 400 21.64 2.65 -15.13
C ASP A 400 20.96 3.80 -15.88
N GLU A 401 21.46 4.11 -17.07
CA GLU A 401 20.94 5.18 -17.92
C GLU A 401 19.56 4.83 -18.51
N ASP A 402 19.26 3.54 -18.66
CA ASP A 402 18.03 3.06 -19.29
C ASP A 402 16.88 2.85 -18.30
N ARG A 403 17.10 3.01 -17.00
CA ARG A 403 16.08 2.79 -15.94
C ARG A 403 14.73 3.47 -16.20
N PHE A 404 14.71 4.62 -16.86
CA PHE A 404 13.49 5.34 -17.21
C PHE A 404 12.73 4.74 -18.39
N GLN A 405 13.43 3.94 -19.21
CA GLN A 405 12.90 3.25 -20.38
C GLN A 405 12.38 1.85 -20.04
N GLU A 406 12.73 1.34 -18.86
CA GLU A 406 12.20 0.08 -18.35
C GLU A 406 10.68 0.08 -18.45
N MET A 407 10.14 -1.03 -18.93
CA MET A 407 8.71 -1.18 -19.19
C MET A 407 8.05 -1.98 -18.08
N ILE A 408 6.91 -1.50 -17.63
CA ILE A 408 5.97 -2.29 -16.85
C ILE A 408 5.06 -2.98 -17.86
N THR A 409 5.31 -4.25 -18.14
CA THR A 409 4.45 -5.06 -19.00
C THR A 409 3.56 -5.94 -18.13
N GLY A 410 2.30 -6.08 -18.51
CA GLY A 410 1.45 -7.12 -17.93
C GLY A 410 2.02 -8.52 -18.26
N PHE A 411 2.25 -9.34 -17.25
CA PHE A 411 2.76 -10.71 -17.41
C PHE A 411 1.77 -11.68 -18.09
N LEU A 412 0.57 -11.20 -18.42
CA LEU A 412 -0.44 -11.91 -19.19
C LEU A 412 -0.55 -11.42 -20.64
N ALA A 413 0.34 -10.50 -21.07
CA ALA A 413 0.38 -10.07 -22.46
C ALA A 413 0.71 -11.28 -23.36
N GLU A 414 -0.28 -11.79 -24.08
CA GLU A 414 -0.08 -12.80 -25.11
C GLU A 414 0.63 -12.16 -26.32
N PRO A 415 1.49 -12.90 -27.05
CA PRO A 415 2.09 -12.40 -28.29
C PRO A 415 0.99 -11.94 -29.26
N GLY A 416 0.95 -10.67 -29.59
CA GLY A 416 -0.06 -10.04 -30.45
C GLY A 416 -1.29 -9.48 -29.72
N GLY A 417 -1.31 -9.50 -28.38
CA GLY A 417 -2.26 -8.73 -27.57
C GLY A 417 -1.99 -7.23 -27.61
N PRO A 418 -2.84 -6.41 -26.98
CA PRO A 418 -2.63 -4.97 -26.91
C PRO A 418 -1.28 -4.68 -26.22
N ASP A 419 -0.45 -3.86 -26.87
CA ASP A 419 0.81 -3.37 -26.33
C ASP A 419 0.50 -2.42 -25.16
N ILE A 420 0.29 -2.98 -23.97
CA ILE A 420 0.26 -2.21 -22.73
C ILE A 420 1.71 -1.95 -22.33
N ILE A 421 2.35 -1.10 -23.07
CA ILE A 421 3.68 -0.61 -22.75
C ILE A 421 3.52 0.63 -21.90
N ILE A 422 3.80 0.50 -20.60
CA ILE A 422 3.92 1.63 -19.69
C ILE A 422 5.36 1.66 -19.23
N ARG A 423 5.98 2.82 -19.38
CA ARG A 423 7.36 3.04 -18.94
C ARG A 423 7.37 3.55 -17.51
N HIS A 424 8.42 3.28 -16.77
CA HIS A 424 8.56 3.79 -15.40
C HIS A 424 8.46 5.32 -15.30
N VAL A 425 8.87 6.05 -16.31
CA VAL A 425 8.68 7.51 -16.38
C VAL A 425 7.21 7.95 -16.39
N GLN A 426 6.30 7.05 -16.68
CA GLN A 426 4.84 7.32 -16.68
C GLN A 426 4.18 6.96 -15.35
N THR A 427 4.92 6.46 -14.37
CA THR A 427 4.42 6.09 -13.04
C THR A 427 4.58 7.24 -12.05
N LEU A 428 4.02 8.39 -12.36
CA LEU A 428 4.24 9.60 -11.56
C LEU A 428 3.05 9.98 -10.67
N ALA A 429 1.85 9.57 -11.05
CA ALA A 429 0.66 9.87 -10.26
C ALA A 429 0.64 8.99 -9.01
N ALA A 430 1.13 9.54 -7.92
CA ALA A 430 1.06 8.90 -6.61
C ALA A 430 0.35 9.85 -5.65
N GLY A 431 -0.21 9.30 -4.58
CA GLY A 431 -0.89 10.06 -3.55
C GLY A 431 -0.53 9.59 -2.15
N LEU A 432 -1.08 10.26 -1.18
CA LEU A 432 -1.10 9.87 0.22
C LEU A 432 -2.53 9.96 0.73
N ALA A 433 -2.83 9.23 1.78
CA ALA A 433 -4.09 9.33 2.49
C ALA A 433 -4.00 10.42 3.57
N ALA A 434 -4.97 11.33 3.58
CA ALA A 434 -5.18 12.27 4.67
C ALA A 434 -6.38 11.84 5.50
N VAL A 435 -6.20 11.62 6.81
CA VAL A 435 -7.22 11.08 7.70
C VAL A 435 -7.47 12.04 8.87
N TRP A 436 -8.71 12.46 9.05
CA TRP A 436 -9.15 13.30 10.16
C TRP A 436 -9.49 12.42 11.37
N ALA A 437 -8.46 11.83 11.99
CA ALA A 437 -8.60 11.03 13.19
C ALA A 437 -8.42 11.87 14.45
N THR A 438 -9.10 11.49 15.53
CA THR A 438 -9.00 12.18 16.84
C THR A 438 -7.67 11.95 17.53
N ASP A 439 -7.05 10.79 17.24
CA ASP A 439 -5.77 10.38 17.82
C ASP A 439 -4.94 9.65 16.76
N ASN A 440 -3.62 9.65 16.91
CA ASN A 440 -2.76 8.81 16.06
C ASN A 440 -2.61 7.41 16.67
N THR A 441 -3.67 6.62 16.55
CA THR A 441 -3.73 5.21 16.97
C THR A 441 -4.42 4.37 15.90
N ARG A 442 -4.22 3.05 15.91
CA ARG A 442 -4.87 2.13 14.97
C ARG A 442 -6.38 2.30 14.98
N GLU A 443 -6.96 2.31 16.17
CA GLU A 443 -8.41 2.40 16.36
C GLU A 443 -8.96 3.72 15.83
N ALA A 444 -8.34 4.85 16.17
CA ALA A 444 -8.82 6.17 15.78
C ALA A 444 -8.68 6.40 14.26
N LEU A 445 -7.56 5.98 13.67
CA LEU A 445 -7.34 6.04 12.21
C LEU A 445 -8.32 5.15 11.46
N TRP A 446 -8.46 3.88 11.88
CA TRP A 446 -9.38 2.95 11.25
C TRP A 446 -10.83 3.42 11.37
N ASP A 447 -11.23 3.91 12.53
CA ASP A 447 -12.58 4.43 12.77
C ASP A 447 -12.87 5.66 11.90
N ALA A 448 -11.88 6.55 11.68
CA ALA A 448 -12.00 7.70 10.79
C ALA A 448 -12.09 7.28 9.31
N LEU A 449 -11.26 6.32 8.87
CA LEU A 449 -11.37 5.69 7.54
C LEU A 449 -12.77 5.09 7.34
N ASN A 450 -13.27 4.34 8.32
CA ASN A 450 -14.59 3.73 8.25
C ASN A 450 -15.74 4.76 8.21
N ARG A 451 -15.58 5.92 8.85
CA ARG A 451 -16.53 7.05 8.77
C ARG A 451 -16.33 7.92 7.52
N LYS A 452 -15.31 7.64 6.69
CA LYS A 452 -14.95 8.42 5.49
C LYS A 452 -14.48 9.85 5.81
N GLU A 453 -13.87 10.02 6.96
CA GLU A 453 -13.24 11.29 7.38
C GLU A 453 -11.84 11.40 6.76
N VAL A 454 -11.79 11.46 5.43
CA VAL A 454 -10.58 11.31 4.60
C VAL A 454 -10.60 12.23 3.38
N TYR A 455 -9.42 12.47 2.81
CA TYR A 455 -9.26 13.04 1.45
C TYR A 455 -7.89 12.72 0.85
#